data_6dd1e1d8709565823191837d9077a208
#
_entry.id   6dd1e1d8709565823191837d9077a208
#
_cell.length_a   1.000
_cell.length_b   1.000
_cell.length_c   1.000
_cell.angle_alpha   90.00
_cell.angle_beta   90.00
_cell.angle_gamma   90.00
#
_symmetry.space_group_name_H-M   'P 1'
#
loop_
_entity.id
_entity.type
_entity.pdbx_description
1 polymer ?
#
loop_
_entity_poly.entity_id
_entity_poly.type
_entity_poly.pdbx_seq_one_letter_code
_entity_poly.pdbx_strand_id
1 'polypeptide(L)'
;MDFAAYENREGVRMSFNAWPCSRIEATRIVLPTGALVTPGKSIPEMPVLPYEPVVCEGCQGVLNPHCMVDYARKSWRCCLCDCMNNLPRNYHEINPQNLPAELFPTYTTVEYTMTNKNVKAPCFMIVLDTACPREELQDAKDSIGQLLALLPEECYVGLITFGATVTVHELSGTSPLPRSYVLRGTKDVTQEKVKKLLGLELTAQEYATYDKNTGSQVAHELSAKSRFLLPVSECEFVLSNILEDLQPDCFPREKGQRPYRATGAAIAVASGVLAEAHSAQGARVMVFTTGPCTVGPGTIVGRDAEEDLRSHRDLDKNSAKHFKDATKFYNSMGIRLATSSHA
;
A
#
# COMPACT_ATOMS: atom_id res chain seq x y z
N MET A 1 -10.93 6.75 37.62
CA MET A 1 -11.11 6.13 36.28
C MET A 1 -9.99 5.15 36.06
N ASP A 2 -10.31 3.94 35.68
CA ASP A 2 -9.29 2.94 35.33
C ASP A 2 -8.98 3.05 33.85
N PHE A 3 -7.92 3.77 33.51
CA PHE A 3 -7.49 3.99 32.12
C PHE A 3 -7.02 2.72 31.43
N ALA A 4 -6.48 1.75 32.19
CA ALA A 4 -6.08 0.47 31.65
C ALA A 4 -7.30 -0.37 31.20
N ALA A 5 -8.40 -0.31 31.93
CA ALA A 5 -9.64 -0.98 31.57
C ALA A 5 -10.24 -0.34 30.29
N TYR A 6 -10.18 0.98 30.14
CA TYR A 6 -10.59 1.67 28.92
C TYR A 6 -9.72 1.31 27.74
N GLU A 7 -8.39 1.32 27.91
CA GLU A 7 -7.47 0.91 26.86
C GLU A 7 -7.72 -0.53 26.38
N ASN A 8 -7.93 -1.44 27.32
CA ASN A 8 -8.22 -2.84 27.01
C ASN A 8 -9.54 -3.01 26.27
N ARG A 9 -10.55 -2.18 26.57
CA ARG A 9 -11.85 -2.22 25.93
C ARG A 9 -11.83 -1.55 24.55
N GLU A 10 -11.31 -0.32 24.46
CA GLU A 10 -11.42 0.53 23.27
C GLU A 10 -10.26 0.35 22.28
N GLY A 11 -9.14 -0.24 22.71
CA GLY A 11 -7.95 -0.37 21.87
C GLY A 11 -7.23 0.96 21.61
N VAL A 12 -7.43 1.96 22.47
CA VAL A 12 -6.79 3.27 22.39
C VAL A 12 -6.01 3.56 23.64
N ARG A 13 -4.69 3.74 23.50
CA ARG A 13 -3.78 4.13 24.57
C ARG A 13 -3.33 5.56 24.33
N MET A 14 -3.60 6.44 25.31
CA MET A 14 -3.13 7.81 25.28
C MET A 14 -1.76 7.92 25.93
N SER A 15 -0.90 8.82 25.44
CA SER A 15 0.40 9.13 26.06
C SER A 15 0.25 9.80 27.44
N PHE A 16 -0.88 10.46 27.68
CA PHE A 16 -1.23 11.12 28.94
C PHE A 16 -2.67 10.87 29.33
N ASN A 17 -2.92 10.79 30.63
CA ASN A 17 -4.28 10.65 31.20
C ASN A 17 -5.03 11.99 31.28
N ALA A 18 -4.37 13.10 30.99
CA ALA A 18 -4.94 14.45 30.95
C ALA A 18 -4.37 15.22 29.78
N TRP A 19 -5.21 16.01 29.11
CA TRP A 19 -4.82 16.86 27.99
C TRP A 19 -4.71 18.31 28.40
N PRO A 20 -3.76 19.07 27.82
CA PRO A 20 -3.66 20.49 28.08
C PRO A 20 -4.89 21.20 27.53
N CYS A 21 -5.53 22.03 28.37
CA CYS A 21 -6.67 22.85 27.98
C CYS A 21 -6.29 24.22 27.47
N SER A 22 -5.02 24.61 27.62
CA SER A 22 -4.51 25.89 27.18
C SER A 22 -3.20 25.78 26.40
N ARG A 23 -2.93 26.77 25.56
CA ARG A 23 -1.67 26.86 24.82
C ARG A 23 -0.44 26.91 25.73
N ILE A 24 -0.57 27.56 26.90
CA ILE A 24 0.53 27.65 27.86
C ILE A 24 0.85 26.30 28.48
N GLU A 25 -0.16 25.52 28.82
CA GLU A 25 0.03 24.15 29.32
C GLU A 25 0.63 23.24 28.23
N ALA A 26 0.14 23.35 27.01
CA ALA A 26 0.68 22.60 25.87
C ALA A 26 2.17 22.85 25.62
N THR A 27 2.63 24.08 25.78
CA THR A 27 4.07 24.44 25.63
C THR A 27 4.95 23.91 26.77
N ARG A 28 4.39 23.55 27.92
CA ARG A 28 5.12 22.99 29.07
C ARG A 28 5.26 21.47 29.01
N ILE A 29 4.53 20.82 28.13
CA ILE A 29 4.60 19.37 27.94
C ILE A 29 5.88 19.04 27.17
N VAL A 30 6.78 18.31 27.80
CA VAL A 30 8.07 17.92 27.21
C VAL A 30 7.92 16.67 26.31
N LEU A 31 7.00 15.79 26.66
CA LEU A 31 6.73 14.57 25.87
C LEU A 31 5.64 14.83 24.84
N PRO A 32 5.72 14.24 23.65
CA PRO A 32 4.70 14.40 22.63
C PRO A 32 3.35 13.83 23.10
N THR A 33 2.28 14.59 22.86
CA THR A 33 0.90 14.11 23.03
C THR A 33 0.52 13.24 21.84
N GLY A 34 0.06 12.02 22.11
CA GLY A 34 -0.28 11.07 21.07
C GLY A 34 -1.23 9.98 21.56
N ALA A 35 -1.75 9.22 20.62
CA ALA A 35 -2.57 8.04 20.88
C ALA A 35 -2.02 6.85 20.08
N LEU A 36 -1.91 5.71 20.72
CA LEU A 36 -1.68 4.42 20.08
C LEU A 36 -3.03 3.75 19.87
N VAL A 37 -3.40 3.50 18.63
CA VAL A 37 -4.67 2.87 18.28
C VAL A 37 -4.41 1.46 17.76
N THR A 38 -5.17 0.48 18.26
CA THR A 38 -5.18 -0.89 17.75
C THR A 38 -6.38 -1.07 16.82
N PRO A 39 -6.21 -0.93 15.49
CA PRO A 39 -7.30 -1.10 14.54
C PRO A 39 -7.82 -2.54 14.56
N GLY A 40 -9.13 -2.70 14.36
CA GLY A 40 -9.74 -4.03 14.30
C GLY A 40 -9.80 -4.78 15.62
N LYS A 41 -9.59 -4.10 16.76
CA LYS A 41 -9.83 -4.71 18.07
C LYS A 41 -11.30 -5.07 18.20
N SER A 42 -11.59 -6.31 18.60
CA SER A 42 -12.97 -6.74 18.92
C SER A 42 -13.46 -5.98 20.16
N ILE A 43 -14.50 -5.16 19.98
CA ILE A 43 -15.16 -4.38 21.04
C ILE A 43 -16.49 -5.05 21.33
N PRO A 44 -16.74 -5.50 22.56
CA PRO A 44 -18.04 -6.08 22.92
C PRO A 44 -19.18 -5.08 22.71
N GLU A 45 -20.33 -5.56 22.19
CA GLU A 45 -21.54 -4.76 21.99
C GLU A 45 -21.37 -3.55 21.04
N MET A 46 -20.34 -3.55 20.18
CA MET A 46 -20.14 -2.51 19.18
C MET A 46 -21.31 -2.51 18.19
N PRO A 47 -21.99 -1.37 17.98
CA PRO A 47 -23.09 -1.30 17.03
C PRO A 47 -22.56 -1.42 15.59
N VAL A 48 -23.17 -2.30 14.81
CA VAL A 48 -22.93 -2.45 13.37
C VAL A 48 -24.06 -1.76 12.61
N LEU A 49 -23.70 -0.74 11.84
CA LEU A 49 -24.63 0.10 11.11
C LEU A 49 -24.69 -0.35 9.63
N PRO A 50 -25.89 -0.75 9.12
CA PRO A 50 -26.01 -1.30 7.77
C PRO A 50 -26.15 -0.22 6.69
N TYR A 51 -25.44 0.89 6.83
CA TYR A 51 -25.44 2.02 5.91
C TYR A 51 -24.07 2.73 5.92
N GLU A 52 -23.86 3.59 4.93
CA GLU A 52 -22.61 4.35 4.80
C GLU A 52 -22.54 5.51 5.81
N PRO A 53 -21.34 5.84 6.31
CA PRO A 53 -21.16 6.95 7.24
C PRO A 53 -21.46 8.29 6.57
N VAL A 54 -22.06 9.20 7.33
CA VAL A 54 -22.22 10.61 6.91
C VAL A 54 -20.90 11.33 7.13
N VAL A 55 -20.29 11.84 6.06
CA VAL A 55 -18.98 12.48 6.08
C VAL A 55 -19.06 13.98 5.82
N CYS A 56 -18.13 14.71 6.40
CA CYS A 56 -17.98 16.16 6.19
C CYS A 56 -17.41 16.45 4.78
N GLU A 57 -18.02 17.37 4.05
CA GLU A 57 -17.56 17.80 2.73
C GLU A 57 -16.17 18.50 2.79
N GLY A 58 -15.85 19.14 3.92
CA GLY A 58 -14.59 19.87 4.07
C GLY A 58 -13.38 19.01 4.44
N CYS A 59 -13.52 18.09 5.39
CA CYS A 59 -12.38 17.33 5.93
C CYS A 59 -12.57 15.80 5.90
N GLN A 60 -13.69 15.30 5.37
CA GLN A 60 -14.06 13.87 5.35
C GLN A 60 -14.21 13.23 6.75
N GLY A 61 -14.25 14.04 7.80
CA GLY A 61 -14.54 13.57 9.16
C GLY A 61 -15.97 13.03 9.26
N VAL A 62 -16.13 11.89 9.93
CA VAL A 62 -17.44 11.24 10.08
C VAL A 62 -18.28 11.96 11.13
N LEU A 63 -19.60 12.07 10.89
CA LEU A 63 -20.58 12.56 11.86
C LEU A 63 -20.47 11.75 13.16
N ASN A 64 -20.36 12.43 14.29
CA ASN A 64 -20.14 11.83 15.59
C ASN A 64 -20.79 12.65 16.71
N PRO A 65 -20.86 12.17 17.97
CA PRO A 65 -21.59 12.85 19.05
C PRO A 65 -21.03 14.22 19.44
N HIS A 66 -19.80 14.57 18.99
CA HIS A 66 -19.17 15.87 19.27
C HIS A 66 -19.51 16.92 18.20
N CYS A 67 -20.19 16.53 17.10
CA CYS A 67 -20.66 17.44 16.09
C CYS A 67 -21.93 18.20 16.59
N MET A 68 -22.06 19.43 16.18
CA MET A 68 -23.24 20.24 16.52
C MET A 68 -24.33 20.00 15.48
N VAL A 69 -25.42 19.30 15.85
CA VAL A 69 -26.53 18.97 14.97
C VAL A 69 -27.70 19.94 15.18
N ASP A 70 -28.12 20.62 14.13
CA ASP A 70 -29.35 21.42 14.08
C ASP A 70 -30.48 20.58 13.47
N TYR A 71 -31.30 20.02 14.35
CA TYR A 71 -32.42 19.16 13.95
C TYR A 71 -33.54 19.91 13.20
N ALA A 72 -33.65 21.22 13.41
CA ALA A 72 -34.67 22.02 12.73
C ALA A 72 -34.26 22.35 11.29
N ARG A 73 -32.99 22.74 11.11
CA ARG A 73 -32.44 23.08 9.80
C ARG A 73 -31.95 21.89 9.00
N LYS A 74 -31.92 20.69 9.63
CA LYS A 74 -31.40 19.46 9.02
C LYS A 74 -29.92 19.62 8.55
N SER A 75 -29.13 20.27 9.39
CA SER A 75 -27.71 20.54 9.13
C SER A 75 -26.86 20.20 10.35
N TRP A 76 -25.58 20.03 10.13
CA TRP A 76 -24.62 19.74 11.20
C TRP A 76 -23.28 20.43 10.96
N ARG A 77 -22.64 20.82 12.04
CA ARG A 77 -21.33 21.43 12.03
C ARG A 77 -20.26 20.43 12.44
N CYS A 78 -19.26 20.25 11.61
CA CYS A 78 -18.17 19.32 11.88
C CYS A 78 -17.34 19.80 13.09
N CYS A 79 -17.08 18.90 14.04
CA CYS A 79 -16.27 19.21 15.22
C CYS A 79 -14.76 19.34 14.92
N LEU A 80 -14.30 18.91 13.75
CA LEU A 80 -12.89 18.93 13.36
C LEU A 80 -12.49 20.18 12.55
N CYS A 81 -13.35 20.62 11.63
CA CYS A 81 -13.02 21.72 10.71
C CYS A 81 -14.05 22.86 10.69
N ASP A 82 -15.08 22.81 11.54
CA ASP A 82 -16.18 23.79 11.62
C ASP A 82 -17.03 23.95 10.34
N CYS A 83 -16.84 23.10 9.33
CA CYS A 83 -17.61 23.14 8.12
C CYS A 83 -19.09 22.80 8.41
N MET A 84 -20.00 23.57 7.79
CA MET A 84 -21.45 23.29 7.84
C MET A 84 -21.80 22.31 6.72
N ASN A 85 -22.52 21.26 7.09
CA ASN A 85 -22.95 20.19 6.19
C ASN A 85 -24.46 19.97 6.31
N ASN A 86 -25.09 19.48 5.26
CA ASN A 86 -26.48 19.09 5.30
C ASN A 86 -26.62 17.62 5.75
N LEU A 87 -27.67 17.32 6.52
CA LEU A 87 -28.00 15.94 6.80
C LEU A 87 -28.65 15.28 5.57
N PRO A 88 -28.27 14.06 5.22
CA PRO A 88 -28.91 13.32 4.14
C PRO A 88 -30.37 12.98 4.48
N ARG A 89 -31.19 12.67 3.48
CA ARG A 89 -32.65 12.50 3.63
C ARG A 89 -33.05 11.46 4.66
N ASN A 90 -32.29 10.38 4.79
CA ASN A 90 -32.50 9.32 5.78
C ASN A 90 -32.30 9.79 7.24
N TYR A 91 -31.67 10.95 7.46
CA TYR A 91 -31.49 11.57 8.78
C TYR A 91 -32.49 12.72 9.05
N HIS A 92 -33.46 12.95 8.18
CA HIS A 92 -34.37 14.07 8.38
C HIS A 92 -35.34 13.86 9.55
N GLU A 93 -35.55 12.62 9.98
CA GLU A 93 -36.47 12.28 11.09
C GLU A 93 -35.78 12.21 12.45
N ILE A 94 -34.46 12.38 12.50
CA ILE A 94 -33.72 12.36 13.77
C ILE A 94 -34.08 13.60 14.61
N ASN A 95 -34.13 13.37 15.91
CA ASN A 95 -34.39 14.39 16.92
C ASN A 95 -33.67 13.98 18.23
N PRO A 96 -33.62 14.83 19.27
CA PRO A 96 -32.91 14.50 20.51
C PRO A 96 -33.42 13.23 21.23
N GLN A 97 -34.61 12.77 20.94
CA GLN A 97 -35.22 11.54 21.51
C GLN A 97 -35.02 10.33 20.60
N ASN A 98 -34.72 10.55 19.32
CA ASN A 98 -34.53 9.50 18.32
C ASN A 98 -33.22 9.75 17.59
N LEU A 99 -32.11 9.35 18.21
CA LEU A 99 -30.76 9.49 17.66
C LEU A 99 -30.30 8.17 17.03
N PRO A 100 -29.58 8.21 15.90
CA PRO A 100 -28.88 7.04 15.39
C PRO A 100 -27.68 6.71 16.29
N ALA A 101 -27.19 5.45 16.25
CA ALA A 101 -26.18 4.96 17.18
C ALA A 101 -24.88 5.79 17.15
N GLU A 102 -24.47 6.29 15.99
CA GLU A 102 -23.28 7.12 15.83
C GLU A 102 -23.37 8.50 16.50
N LEU A 103 -24.54 8.92 16.94
CA LEU A 103 -24.73 10.16 17.71
C LEU A 103 -24.89 9.91 19.23
N PHE A 104 -24.86 8.66 19.67
CA PHE A 104 -24.89 8.36 21.11
C PHE A 104 -23.48 8.45 21.70
N PRO A 105 -23.25 9.33 22.70
CA PRO A 105 -21.93 9.45 23.35
C PRO A 105 -21.46 8.19 24.08
N THR A 106 -22.34 7.23 24.32
CA THR A 106 -22.03 5.95 24.97
C THR A 106 -21.28 5.00 24.05
N TYR A 107 -21.46 5.14 22.73
CA TYR A 107 -20.72 4.35 21.76
C TYR A 107 -19.46 5.06 21.33
N THR A 108 -18.32 4.64 21.85
CA THR A 108 -17.02 5.19 21.52
C THR A 108 -16.51 4.73 20.15
N THR A 109 -17.03 3.60 19.68
CA THR A 109 -16.72 3.01 18.38
C THR A 109 -17.99 2.45 17.76
N VAL A 110 -18.16 2.65 16.46
CA VAL A 110 -19.24 2.07 15.65
C VAL A 110 -18.63 1.47 14.37
N GLU A 111 -19.25 0.41 13.86
CA GLU A 111 -18.86 -0.21 12.59
C GLU A 111 -19.92 0.11 11.53
N TYR A 112 -19.47 0.47 10.31
CA TYR A 112 -20.35 0.70 9.18
C TYR A 112 -20.21 -0.41 8.15
N THR A 113 -21.32 -0.99 7.71
CA THR A 113 -21.31 -1.93 6.60
C THR A 113 -21.35 -1.16 5.29
N MET A 114 -20.22 -1.09 4.61
CA MET A 114 -20.13 -0.41 3.31
C MET A 114 -20.81 -1.24 2.22
N THR A 115 -21.66 -0.58 1.41
CA THR A 115 -22.40 -1.23 0.31
C THR A 115 -21.54 -1.46 -0.95
N ASN A 116 -20.24 -1.30 -0.86
CA ASN A 116 -19.36 -1.47 -1.99
C ASN A 116 -19.37 -2.92 -2.50
N LYS A 117 -20.11 -3.16 -3.59
CA LYS A 117 -20.38 -4.50 -4.14
C LYS A 117 -19.18 -5.16 -4.83
N ASN A 118 -18.06 -4.46 -4.94
CA ASN A 118 -16.88 -4.93 -5.67
C ASN A 118 -15.67 -5.15 -4.76
N VAL A 119 -15.87 -5.75 -3.59
CA VAL A 119 -14.74 -6.16 -2.75
C VAL A 119 -14.10 -7.37 -3.41
N LYS A 120 -12.93 -7.19 -4.01
CA LYS A 120 -12.07 -8.28 -4.45
C LYS A 120 -11.19 -8.73 -3.30
N ALA A 121 -10.61 -9.92 -3.44
CA ALA A 121 -9.63 -10.43 -2.51
C ALA A 121 -8.40 -9.51 -2.43
N PRO A 122 -7.70 -9.46 -1.28
CA PRO A 122 -6.49 -8.66 -1.12
C PRO A 122 -5.43 -9.00 -2.17
N CYS A 123 -4.63 -7.99 -2.55
CA CYS A 123 -3.54 -8.15 -3.52
C CYS A 123 -2.20 -7.81 -2.88
N PHE A 124 -1.21 -8.68 -3.08
CA PHE A 124 0.15 -8.54 -2.60
C PHE A 124 1.13 -8.52 -3.77
N MET A 125 1.81 -7.40 -3.99
CA MET A 125 2.89 -7.29 -4.95
C MET A 125 4.22 -7.44 -4.24
N ILE A 126 4.87 -8.57 -4.46
CA ILE A 126 6.19 -8.88 -3.90
C ILE A 126 7.26 -8.25 -4.80
N VAL A 127 8.13 -7.43 -4.22
CA VAL A 127 9.24 -6.74 -4.90
C VAL A 127 10.54 -7.16 -4.22
N LEU A 128 11.28 -8.06 -4.86
CA LEU A 128 12.43 -8.75 -4.27
C LEU A 128 13.76 -8.25 -4.85
N ASP A 129 14.67 -7.83 -3.97
CA ASP A 129 16.05 -7.46 -4.30
C ASP A 129 16.88 -8.70 -4.61
N THR A 130 17.50 -8.72 -5.78
CA THR A 130 18.48 -9.75 -6.18
C THR A 130 19.92 -9.25 -6.14
N ALA A 131 20.15 -7.96 -5.85
CA ALA A 131 21.48 -7.37 -5.72
C ALA A 131 22.08 -7.62 -4.32
N CYS A 132 22.00 -8.86 -3.85
CA CYS A 132 22.41 -9.32 -2.54
C CYS A 132 23.25 -10.60 -2.64
N PRO A 133 23.96 -10.99 -1.57
CA PRO A 133 24.61 -12.29 -1.46
C PRO A 133 23.61 -13.45 -1.60
N ARG A 134 24.13 -14.60 -2.05
CA ARG A 134 23.31 -15.79 -2.29
C ARG A 134 22.58 -16.27 -1.03
N GLU A 135 23.24 -16.16 0.13
CA GLU A 135 22.65 -16.57 1.42
C GLU A 135 21.45 -15.69 1.79
N GLU A 136 21.62 -14.36 1.70
CA GLU A 136 20.53 -13.42 1.97
C GLU A 136 19.34 -13.58 0.99
N LEU A 137 19.66 -13.89 -0.29
CA LEU A 137 18.61 -14.19 -1.28
C LEU A 137 17.85 -15.46 -0.91
N GLN A 138 18.54 -16.50 -0.42
CA GLN A 138 17.93 -17.74 -0.01
C GLN A 138 17.01 -17.52 1.20
N ASP A 139 17.46 -16.79 2.22
CA ASP A 139 16.64 -16.44 3.39
C ASP A 139 15.37 -15.67 3.00
N ALA A 140 15.49 -14.76 2.02
CA ALA A 140 14.33 -14.02 1.49
C ALA A 140 13.36 -14.94 0.73
N LYS A 141 13.86 -15.88 -0.09
CA LYS A 141 13.04 -16.89 -0.78
C LYS A 141 12.26 -17.77 0.21
N ASP A 142 12.95 -18.26 1.24
CA ASP A 142 12.34 -19.10 2.27
C ASP A 142 11.26 -18.33 3.04
N SER A 143 11.51 -17.06 3.35
CA SER A 143 10.54 -16.18 4.00
C SER A 143 9.32 -15.91 3.13
N ILE A 144 9.50 -15.72 1.82
CA ILE A 144 8.41 -15.53 0.85
C ILE A 144 7.61 -16.84 0.72
N GLY A 145 8.28 -17.99 0.66
CA GLY A 145 7.60 -19.31 0.65
C GLY A 145 6.70 -19.51 1.88
N GLN A 146 7.20 -19.15 3.07
CA GLN A 146 6.39 -19.18 4.30
C GLN A 146 5.23 -18.19 4.26
N LEU A 147 5.45 -16.98 3.73
CA LEU A 147 4.40 -15.98 3.54
C LEU A 147 3.27 -16.52 2.66
N LEU A 148 3.61 -17.13 1.52
CA LEU A 148 2.62 -17.68 0.59
C LEU A 148 1.74 -18.74 1.24
N ALA A 149 2.32 -19.61 2.06
CA ALA A 149 1.59 -20.63 2.81
C ALA A 149 0.62 -20.07 3.87
N LEU A 150 0.80 -18.82 4.28
CA LEU A 150 -0.07 -18.14 5.25
C LEU A 150 -1.16 -17.28 4.59
N LEU A 151 -1.05 -16.99 3.29
CA LEU A 151 -2.05 -16.19 2.59
C LEU A 151 -3.31 -17.03 2.28
N PRO A 152 -4.50 -16.44 2.36
CA PRO A 152 -5.72 -17.05 1.84
C PRO A 152 -5.58 -17.38 0.34
N GLU A 153 -6.15 -18.50 -0.08
CA GLU A 153 -6.03 -19.01 -1.45
C GLU A 153 -6.54 -18.06 -2.54
N GLU A 154 -7.54 -17.25 -2.21
CA GLU A 154 -8.13 -16.24 -3.10
C GLU A 154 -7.34 -14.93 -3.19
N CYS A 155 -6.32 -14.72 -2.36
CA CYS A 155 -5.49 -13.52 -2.42
C CYS A 155 -4.69 -13.46 -3.71
N TYR A 156 -4.67 -12.30 -4.35
CA TYR A 156 -3.87 -12.06 -5.55
C TYR A 156 -2.41 -11.81 -5.18
N VAL A 157 -1.51 -12.42 -5.92
CA VAL A 157 -0.06 -12.24 -5.74
C VAL A 157 0.60 -11.90 -7.06
N GLY A 158 1.61 -11.03 -7.01
CA GLY A 158 2.48 -10.69 -8.13
C GLY A 158 3.94 -10.68 -7.68
N LEU A 159 4.88 -10.95 -8.60
CA LEU A 159 6.31 -10.96 -8.33
C LEU A 159 7.07 -10.04 -9.28
N ILE A 160 7.86 -9.16 -8.69
CA ILE A 160 8.85 -8.33 -9.37
C ILE A 160 10.19 -8.55 -8.69
N THR A 161 11.24 -8.76 -9.45
CA THR A 161 12.61 -8.83 -8.93
C THR A 161 13.42 -7.65 -9.45
N PHE A 162 14.40 -7.19 -8.68
CA PHE A 162 15.22 -6.07 -9.10
C PHE A 162 16.68 -6.16 -8.62
N GLY A 163 17.56 -5.62 -9.41
CA GLY A 163 18.96 -5.37 -9.16
C GLY A 163 19.35 -4.19 -10.02
N ALA A 164 20.22 -4.39 -11.01
CA ALA A 164 20.53 -3.38 -12.05
C ALA A 164 19.36 -3.14 -13.00
N THR A 165 18.54 -4.17 -13.21
CA THR A 165 17.31 -4.14 -14.00
C THR A 165 16.11 -4.46 -13.12
N VAL A 166 14.90 -4.20 -13.61
CA VAL A 166 13.65 -4.59 -12.97
C VAL A 166 13.00 -5.65 -13.84
N THR A 167 12.66 -6.78 -13.25
CA THR A 167 12.06 -7.92 -13.95
C THR A 167 10.66 -8.18 -13.41
N VAL A 168 9.66 -8.15 -14.28
CA VAL A 168 8.27 -8.49 -13.94
C VAL A 168 8.02 -9.92 -14.40
N HIS A 169 7.62 -10.79 -13.49
CA HIS A 169 7.39 -12.20 -13.77
C HIS A 169 5.92 -12.46 -14.15
N GLU A 170 5.71 -13.21 -15.21
CA GLU A 170 4.40 -13.71 -15.60
C GLU A 170 4.09 -14.97 -14.80
N LEU A 171 2.97 -14.98 -14.09
CA LEU A 171 2.57 -16.07 -13.21
C LEU A 171 1.54 -17.00 -13.85
N SER A 172 0.99 -16.63 -15.02
CA SER A 172 0.06 -17.48 -15.74
C SER A 172 0.77 -18.74 -16.23
N GLY A 173 0.34 -19.90 -15.76
CA GLY A 173 0.87 -21.22 -16.15
C GLY A 173 0.54 -21.66 -17.59
N THR A 174 0.14 -20.73 -18.46
CA THR A 174 -0.28 -21.01 -19.84
C THR A 174 0.88 -21.37 -20.78
N SER A 175 2.11 -21.03 -20.40
CA SER A 175 3.32 -21.36 -21.15
C SER A 175 4.12 -22.45 -20.43
N PRO A 176 4.69 -23.45 -21.16
CA PRO A 176 5.57 -24.46 -20.57
C PRO A 176 6.88 -23.84 -20.01
N LEU A 177 7.21 -22.61 -20.42
CA LEU A 177 8.38 -21.86 -19.93
C LEU A 177 7.95 -20.59 -19.23
N PRO A 178 8.52 -20.27 -18.05
CA PRO A 178 8.28 -19.02 -17.36
C PRO A 178 8.65 -17.82 -18.25
N ARG A 179 7.78 -16.82 -18.32
CA ARG A 179 8.05 -15.58 -19.05
C ARG A 179 8.34 -14.46 -18.06
N SER A 180 9.32 -13.64 -18.39
CA SER A 180 9.64 -12.45 -17.62
C SER A 180 9.97 -11.26 -18.52
N TYR A 181 9.62 -10.07 -18.05
CA TYR A 181 9.79 -8.82 -18.79
C TYR A 181 10.82 -7.96 -18.06
N VAL A 182 11.93 -7.71 -18.75
CA VAL A 182 13.05 -6.96 -18.18
C VAL A 182 12.98 -5.50 -18.57
N LEU A 183 12.95 -4.61 -17.59
CA LEU A 183 12.94 -3.16 -17.73
C LEU A 183 14.25 -2.56 -17.20
N ARG A 184 14.63 -1.40 -17.72
CA ARG A 184 15.83 -0.70 -17.26
C ARG A 184 15.62 -0.08 -15.89
N GLY A 185 16.46 -0.45 -14.91
CA GLY A 185 16.42 0.12 -13.56
C GLY A 185 16.91 1.57 -13.45
N THR A 186 17.65 2.06 -14.45
CA THR A 186 18.28 3.40 -14.41
C THR A 186 17.37 4.55 -14.87
N LYS A 187 16.19 4.26 -15.42
CA LYS A 187 15.28 5.28 -15.94
C LYS A 187 13.95 5.26 -15.19
N ASP A 188 13.36 6.42 -15.03
CA ASP A 188 11.98 6.52 -14.55
C ASP A 188 11.04 5.88 -15.56
N VAL A 189 10.13 5.06 -15.06
CA VAL A 189 9.15 4.32 -15.85
C VAL A 189 7.76 4.82 -15.49
N THR A 190 7.18 5.60 -16.40
CA THR A 190 5.80 6.09 -16.23
C THR A 190 4.79 4.94 -16.32
N GLN A 191 3.63 5.10 -15.71
CA GLN A 191 2.55 4.11 -15.76
C GLN A 191 2.17 3.73 -17.19
N GLU A 192 2.01 4.70 -18.08
CA GLU A 192 1.71 4.49 -19.51
C GLU A 192 2.77 3.63 -20.21
N LYS A 193 4.03 3.84 -19.84
CA LYS A 193 5.14 3.06 -20.37
C LYS A 193 5.14 1.63 -19.86
N VAL A 194 4.84 1.41 -18.58
CA VAL A 194 4.64 0.06 -18.01
C VAL A 194 3.52 -0.65 -18.76
N LYS A 195 2.37 0.01 -18.90
CA LYS A 195 1.20 -0.48 -19.62
C LYS A 195 1.54 -0.95 -21.03
N LYS A 196 2.24 -0.11 -21.79
CA LYS A 196 2.66 -0.42 -23.16
C LYS A 196 3.69 -1.53 -23.24
N LEU A 197 4.73 -1.51 -22.39
CA LEU A 197 5.82 -2.50 -22.41
C LEU A 197 5.35 -3.89 -21.99
N LEU A 198 4.42 -3.96 -21.05
CA LEU A 198 3.84 -5.23 -20.59
C LEU A 198 2.61 -5.67 -21.40
N GLY A 199 2.19 -4.89 -22.39
CA GLY A 199 1.02 -5.19 -23.20
C GLY A 199 -0.30 -5.21 -22.42
N LEU A 200 -0.42 -4.43 -21.36
CA LEU A 200 -1.62 -4.36 -20.53
C LEU A 200 -2.79 -3.63 -21.21
N GLU A 201 -2.57 -3.04 -22.36
CA GLU A 201 -3.59 -2.39 -23.20
C GLU A 201 -4.34 -3.39 -24.10
N LEU A 202 -3.78 -4.58 -24.31
CA LEU A 202 -4.36 -5.57 -25.21
C LEU A 202 -5.71 -6.05 -24.68
N THR A 203 -6.70 -6.10 -25.55
CA THR A 203 -7.96 -6.77 -25.27
C THR A 203 -7.74 -8.30 -25.19
N ALA A 204 -8.64 -9.02 -24.54
CA ALA A 204 -8.57 -10.48 -24.47
C ALA A 204 -8.49 -11.14 -25.86
N GLN A 205 -9.13 -10.54 -26.88
CA GLN A 205 -9.09 -11.02 -28.28
C GLN A 205 -7.73 -10.76 -28.94
N GLU A 206 -7.14 -9.59 -28.73
CA GLU A 206 -5.81 -9.24 -29.27
C GLU A 206 -4.73 -10.08 -28.59
N TYR A 207 -4.84 -10.32 -27.28
CA TYR A 207 -3.93 -11.19 -26.55
C TYR A 207 -4.01 -12.64 -27.06
N ALA A 208 -5.21 -13.19 -27.25
CA ALA A 208 -5.42 -14.51 -27.80
C ALA A 208 -4.82 -14.66 -29.22
N THR A 209 -4.86 -13.60 -30.02
CA THR A 209 -4.24 -13.58 -31.36
C THR A 209 -2.72 -13.53 -31.29
N TYR A 210 -2.18 -12.74 -30.35
CA TYR A 210 -0.74 -12.66 -30.09
C TYR A 210 -0.17 -14.00 -29.61
N ASP A 211 -0.88 -14.69 -28.71
CA ASP A 211 -0.45 -15.97 -28.15
C ASP A 211 -0.55 -17.14 -29.15
N LYS A 212 -1.51 -17.12 -30.09
CA LYS A 212 -1.57 -18.05 -31.21
C LYS A 212 -0.36 -18.00 -32.12
N ASN A 213 0.22 -16.81 -32.32
CA ASN A 213 1.42 -16.64 -33.13
C ASN A 213 2.68 -17.16 -32.40
N THR A 214 2.63 -17.31 -31.08
CA THR A 214 3.70 -17.89 -30.25
C THR A 214 3.51 -19.37 -29.93
N GLY A 215 2.43 -20.01 -30.42
CA GLY A 215 2.24 -21.47 -30.36
C GLY A 215 1.62 -22.01 -29.05
N SER A 216 1.08 -21.14 -28.19
CA SER A 216 0.39 -21.54 -26.95
C SER A 216 -1.12 -21.61 -27.16
N GLN A 217 -1.74 -22.77 -26.87
CA GLN A 217 -3.17 -23.01 -27.12
C GLN A 217 -4.10 -22.65 -25.98
N VAL A 218 -3.63 -22.01 -24.92
CA VAL A 218 -4.44 -21.75 -23.69
C VAL A 218 -4.61 -20.26 -23.44
N ALA A 219 -5.56 -19.63 -24.08
CA ALA A 219 -5.84 -18.23 -23.87
C ALA A 219 -7.35 -17.91 -23.92
N HIS A 220 -8.18 -18.69 -23.25
CA HIS A 220 -9.63 -18.44 -23.41
C HIS A 220 -10.27 -17.60 -22.31
N GLU A 221 -9.62 -17.27 -21.19
CA GLU A 221 -10.26 -16.49 -20.11
C GLU A 221 -9.38 -15.49 -19.34
N LEU A 222 -8.07 -15.48 -19.52
CA LEU A 222 -7.21 -14.54 -18.81
C LEU A 222 -7.07 -13.24 -19.62
N SER A 223 -7.61 -12.17 -19.10
CA SER A 223 -7.31 -10.81 -19.55
C SER A 223 -5.78 -10.61 -19.54
N ALA A 224 -5.22 -9.87 -20.52
CA ALA A 224 -3.81 -9.51 -20.53
C ALA A 224 -3.34 -8.90 -19.20
N LYS A 225 -4.25 -8.33 -18.44
CA LYS A 225 -4.04 -7.72 -17.13
C LYS A 225 -3.82 -8.73 -16.00
N SER A 226 -4.45 -9.90 -16.07
CA SER A 226 -4.42 -10.89 -14.97
C SER A 226 -3.18 -11.77 -14.96
N ARG A 227 -2.38 -11.84 -16.03
CA ARG A 227 -1.21 -12.72 -16.08
C ARG A 227 -0.07 -12.40 -15.10
N PHE A 228 -0.03 -11.20 -14.54
CA PHE A 228 0.97 -10.76 -13.57
C PHE A 228 0.46 -10.77 -12.14
N LEU A 229 -0.86 -10.89 -11.96
CA LEU A 229 -1.56 -10.91 -10.68
C LEU A 229 -2.60 -12.01 -10.72
N LEU A 230 -2.34 -13.11 -10.02
CA LEU A 230 -3.20 -14.29 -9.95
C LEU A 230 -3.51 -14.65 -8.50
N PRO A 231 -4.64 -15.32 -8.24
CA PRO A 231 -4.88 -15.96 -6.96
C PRO A 231 -3.75 -16.92 -6.59
N VAL A 232 -3.41 -17.00 -5.31
CA VAL A 232 -2.37 -17.91 -4.81
C VAL A 232 -2.63 -19.35 -5.29
N SER A 233 -3.89 -19.80 -5.17
CA SER A 233 -4.31 -21.14 -5.63
C SER A 233 -3.99 -21.47 -7.10
N GLU A 234 -3.88 -20.45 -7.96
CA GLU A 234 -3.61 -20.64 -9.39
C GLU A 234 -2.13 -20.49 -9.74
N CYS A 235 -1.34 -19.77 -8.93
CA CYS A 235 0.04 -19.42 -9.28
C CYS A 235 1.10 -19.96 -8.31
N GLU A 236 0.74 -20.59 -7.20
CA GLU A 236 1.67 -21.05 -6.17
C GLU A 236 2.81 -21.92 -6.74
N PHE A 237 2.47 -22.88 -7.61
CA PHE A 237 3.48 -23.75 -8.22
C PHE A 237 4.45 -22.99 -9.13
N VAL A 238 3.92 -22.09 -9.98
CA VAL A 238 4.74 -21.30 -10.90
C VAL A 238 5.63 -20.35 -10.13
N LEU A 239 5.07 -19.72 -9.09
CA LEU A 239 5.79 -18.76 -8.23
C LEU A 239 6.91 -19.46 -7.46
N SER A 240 6.66 -20.63 -6.90
CA SER A 240 7.66 -21.45 -6.21
C SER A 240 8.81 -21.83 -7.14
N ASN A 241 8.52 -22.28 -8.36
CA ASN A 241 9.56 -22.58 -9.35
C ASN A 241 10.38 -21.36 -9.72
N ILE A 242 9.73 -20.19 -9.92
CA ILE A 242 10.47 -18.95 -10.20
C ILE A 242 11.39 -18.60 -9.03
N LEU A 243 10.88 -18.70 -7.79
CA LEU A 243 11.69 -18.41 -6.59
C LEU A 243 12.88 -19.38 -6.48
N GLU A 244 12.71 -20.67 -6.74
CA GLU A 244 13.81 -21.65 -6.71
C GLU A 244 14.90 -21.30 -7.73
N ASP A 245 14.53 -20.91 -8.94
CA ASP A 245 15.44 -20.61 -10.05
C ASP A 245 16.14 -19.25 -9.91
N LEU A 246 15.63 -18.33 -9.06
CA LEU A 246 16.22 -17.02 -8.89
C LEU A 246 17.68 -17.10 -8.41
N GLN A 247 18.54 -16.36 -9.07
CA GLN A 247 19.95 -16.20 -8.72
C GLN A 247 20.24 -14.72 -8.38
N PRO A 248 21.31 -14.45 -7.61
CA PRO A 248 21.80 -13.09 -7.42
C PRO A 248 22.03 -12.38 -8.75
N ASP A 249 21.87 -11.05 -8.76
CA ASP A 249 22.09 -10.21 -9.93
C ASP A 249 23.49 -10.45 -10.52
N CYS A 250 23.52 -10.76 -11.81
CA CYS A 250 24.74 -11.10 -12.53
C CYS A 250 25.56 -9.86 -13.00
N PHE A 251 25.06 -8.66 -12.79
CA PHE A 251 25.77 -7.46 -13.19
C PHE A 251 27.11 -7.31 -12.42
N PRO A 252 28.23 -7.11 -13.11
CA PRO A 252 29.53 -7.06 -12.49
C PRO A 252 29.63 -5.89 -11.51
N ARG A 253 30.13 -6.19 -10.32
CA ARG A 253 30.43 -5.22 -9.29
C ARG A 253 31.92 -4.90 -9.30
N GLU A 254 32.29 -3.66 -9.56
CA GLU A 254 33.65 -3.19 -9.45
C GLU A 254 34.07 -3.16 -7.96
N LYS A 255 35.35 -3.42 -7.72
CA LYS A 255 35.92 -3.38 -6.36
C LYS A 255 35.74 -1.96 -5.78
N GLY A 256 35.24 -1.86 -4.57
CA GLY A 256 34.98 -0.57 -3.94
C GLY A 256 33.65 0.09 -4.35
N GLN A 257 32.77 -0.60 -5.11
CA GLN A 257 31.47 -0.08 -5.46
C GLN A 257 30.33 -0.89 -4.83
N ARG A 258 29.25 -0.19 -4.51
CA ARG A 258 27.98 -0.81 -4.10
C ARG A 258 27.31 -1.49 -5.30
N PRO A 259 26.51 -2.53 -5.08
CA PRO A 259 25.77 -3.16 -6.18
C PRO A 259 24.81 -2.18 -6.84
N TYR A 260 24.42 -2.45 -8.07
CA TYR A 260 23.34 -1.76 -8.74
C TYR A 260 22.01 -2.17 -8.08
N ARG A 261 21.31 -1.22 -7.49
CA ARG A 261 20.03 -1.48 -6.81
C ARG A 261 19.00 -0.43 -7.21
N ALA A 262 18.07 -0.81 -8.08
CA ALA A 262 17.10 0.07 -8.70
C ALA A 262 15.72 0.01 -7.98
N THR A 263 15.72 0.14 -6.66
CA THR A 263 14.51 0.00 -5.81
C THR A 263 13.39 0.95 -6.25
N GLY A 264 13.72 2.23 -6.52
CA GLY A 264 12.69 3.20 -6.91
C GLY A 264 12.04 2.86 -8.25
N ALA A 265 12.82 2.36 -9.24
CA ALA A 265 12.27 1.90 -10.50
C ALA A 265 11.36 0.67 -10.30
N ALA A 266 11.74 -0.27 -9.42
CA ALA A 266 10.94 -1.45 -9.12
C ALA A 266 9.58 -1.06 -8.49
N ILE A 267 9.56 -0.14 -7.53
CA ILE A 267 8.32 0.38 -6.93
C ILE A 267 7.48 1.11 -7.98
N ALA A 268 8.09 1.89 -8.88
CA ALA A 268 7.37 2.57 -9.95
C ALA A 268 6.70 1.58 -10.92
N VAL A 269 7.40 0.50 -11.26
CA VAL A 269 6.85 -0.58 -12.09
C VAL A 269 5.73 -1.32 -11.38
N ALA A 270 5.91 -1.67 -10.10
CA ALA A 270 4.88 -2.31 -9.27
C ALA A 270 3.59 -1.46 -9.22
N SER A 271 3.74 -0.16 -8.95
CA SER A 271 2.62 0.79 -8.99
C SER A 271 1.92 0.82 -10.35
N GLY A 272 2.68 0.76 -11.46
CA GLY A 272 2.12 0.74 -12.81
C GLY A 272 1.34 -0.54 -13.12
N VAL A 273 1.83 -1.69 -12.70
CA VAL A 273 1.13 -2.98 -12.85
C VAL A 273 -0.15 -3.01 -12.03
N LEU A 274 -0.09 -2.59 -10.75
CA LEU A 274 -1.25 -2.57 -9.87
C LEU A 274 -2.34 -1.62 -10.35
N ALA A 275 -1.98 -0.44 -10.83
CA ALA A 275 -2.94 0.54 -11.33
C ALA A 275 -3.78 0.01 -12.51
N GLU A 276 -3.19 -0.85 -13.35
CA GLU A 276 -3.86 -1.43 -14.52
C GLU A 276 -4.57 -2.76 -14.22
N ALA A 277 -3.95 -3.62 -13.40
CA ALA A 277 -4.45 -4.96 -13.16
C ALA A 277 -5.41 -5.04 -11.95
N HIS A 278 -5.25 -4.16 -10.96
CA HIS A 278 -6.02 -4.18 -9.70
C HIS A 278 -6.50 -2.78 -9.31
N SER A 279 -7.06 -2.05 -10.27
CA SER A 279 -7.54 -0.68 -10.07
C SER A 279 -8.71 -0.60 -9.07
N ALA A 280 -8.72 0.49 -8.30
CA ALA A 280 -9.77 0.85 -7.33
C ALA A 280 -9.96 -0.10 -6.13
N GLN A 281 -8.93 -0.88 -5.79
CA GLN A 281 -8.98 -1.76 -4.62
C GLN A 281 -7.64 -1.77 -3.89
N GLY A 282 -7.69 -2.03 -2.57
CA GLY A 282 -6.50 -2.06 -1.73
C GLY A 282 -5.51 -3.14 -2.17
N ALA A 283 -4.27 -2.73 -2.46
CA ALA A 283 -3.16 -3.63 -2.71
C ALA A 283 -1.98 -3.22 -1.82
N ARG A 284 -1.13 -4.18 -1.50
CA ARG A 284 0.09 -3.96 -0.71
C ARG A 284 1.32 -4.26 -1.56
N VAL A 285 2.27 -3.33 -1.56
CA VAL A 285 3.59 -3.54 -2.17
C VAL A 285 4.58 -3.90 -1.06
N MET A 286 5.06 -5.13 -1.07
CA MET A 286 6.01 -5.65 -0.09
C MET A 286 7.40 -5.65 -0.68
N VAL A 287 8.28 -4.76 -0.20
CA VAL A 287 9.64 -4.60 -0.73
C VAL A 287 10.63 -5.28 0.20
N PHE A 288 11.27 -6.34 -0.31
CA PHE A 288 12.38 -7.04 0.34
C PHE A 288 13.68 -6.50 -0.23
N THR A 289 14.43 -5.77 0.57
CA THR A 289 15.69 -5.13 0.11
C THR A 289 16.79 -5.27 1.15
N THR A 290 18.00 -5.49 0.70
CA THR A 290 19.21 -5.66 1.53
C THR A 290 20.04 -4.38 1.64
N GLY A 291 19.59 -3.28 1.03
CA GLY A 291 20.30 -2.02 1.13
C GLY A 291 19.64 -0.87 0.38
N PRO A 292 20.28 0.31 0.40
CA PRO A 292 19.72 1.53 -0.19
C PRO A 292 19.71 1.48 -1.72
N CYS A 293 18.80 2.26 -2.32
CA CYS A 293 18.76 2.50 -3.76
C CYS A 293 20.03 3.23 -4.22
N THR A 294 20.75 2.65 -5.18
CA THR A 294 22.03 3.17 -5.69
C THR A 294 21.95 3.69 -7.11
N VAL A 295 20.92 3.31 -7.87
CA VAL A 295 20.77 3.72 -9.28
C VAL A 295 19.30 4.01 -9.62
N GLY A 296 19.11 4.88 -10.59
CA GLY A 296 17.80 5.22 -11.12
C GLY A 296 17.00 6.19 -10.25
N PRO A 297 15.69 6.28 -10.48
CA PRO A 297 14.82 7.15 -9.71
C PRO A 297 14.80 6.73 -8.23
N GLY A 298 14.76 7.70 -7.33
CA GLY A 298 14.79 7.44 -5.88
C GLY A 298 16.16 7.01 -5.34
N THR A 299 17.24 7.24 -6.07
CA THR A 299 18.62 7.01 -5.59
C THR A 299 18.84 7.74 -4.26
N ILE A 300 19.36 7.00 -3.27
CA ILE A 300 19.60 7.49 -1.90
C ILE A 300 21.09 7.73 -1.67
N VAL A 301 21.94 6.90 -2.25
CA VAL A 301 23.40 6.93 -2.10
C VAL A 301 24.06 6.57 -3.43
N GLY A 302 25.23 7.13 -3.69
CA GLY A 302 26.04 6.79 -4.85
C GLY A 302 26.57 5.36 -4.81
N ARG A 303 27.10 4.89 -5.94
CA ARG A 303 27.71 3.56 -6.03
C ARG A 303 29.07 3.45 -5.35
N ASP A 304 29.76 4.55 -5.15
CA ASP A 304 31.05 4.56 -4.47
C ASP A 304 30.86 4.09 -3.01
N ALA A 305 31.54 3.01 -2.63
CA ALA A 305 31.45 2.47 -1.28
C ALA A 305 32.16 3.34 -0.22
N GLU A 306 33.09 4.18 -0.66
CA GLU A 306 33.76 5.15 0.21
C GLU A 306 32.89 6.39 0.48
N GLU A 307 31.87 6.65 -0.33
CA GLU A 307 30.89 7.71 -0.06
C GLU A 307 30.10 7.36 1.21
N ASP A 308 30.24 8.17 2.25
CA ASP A 308 29.54 7.96 3.51
C ASP A 308 28.02 8.00 3.33
N LEU A 309 27.32 7.15 4.07
CA LEU A 309 25.90 7.30 4.25
C LEU A 309 25.64 8.62 5.01
N ARG A 310 24.64 9.37 4.55
CA ARG A 310 24.24 10.64 5.16
C ARG A 310 24.04 10.52 6.68
N SER A 311 24.54 11.50 7.43
CA SER A 311 24.33 11.64 8.85
C SER A 311 23.00 12.37 9.15
N HIS A 312 22.49 12.28 10.39
CA HIS A 312 21.35 13.09 10.85
C HIS A 312 21.61 14.60 10.63
N ARG A 313 22.83 15.06 10.85
CA ARG A 313 23.21 16.46 10.64
C ARG A 313 23.10 16.89 9.18
N ASP A 314 23.40 15.98 8.24
CA ASP A 314 23.25 16.26 6.80
C ASP A 314 21.78 16.35 6.41
N LEU A 315 20.93 15.51 7.02
CA LEU A 315 19.47 15.58 6.83
C LEU A 315 18.90 16.87 7.38
N ASP A 316 19.26 17.27 8.60
CA ASP A 316 18.81 18.50 9.25
C ASP A 316 19.20 19.75 8.46
N LYS A 317 20.41 19.73 7.88
CA LYS A 317 20.94 20.82 7.06
C LYS A 317 20.52 20.79 5.59
N ASN A 318 19.76 19.77 5.16
CA ASN A 318 19.43 19.55 3.75
C ASN A 318 20.68 19.48 2.84
N SER A 319 21.82 19.00 3.35
CA SER A 319 23.09 18.92 2.64
C SER A 319 23.37 17.54 2.03
N ALA A 320 22.55 16.54 2.33
CA ALA A 320 22.71 15.19 1.75
C ALA A 320 22.47 15.20 0.23
N LYS A 321 23.44 14.72 -0.54
CA LYS A 321 23.54 14.83 -2.01
C LYS A 321 22.28 14.42 -2.76
N HIS A 322 21.63 13.31 -2.38
CA HIS A 322 20.47 12.76 -3.07
C HIS A 322 19.14 12.99 -2.34
N PHE A 323 19.17 13.63 -1.17
CA PHE A 323 18.01 13.68 -0.27
C PHE A 323 16.78 14.35 -0.89
N LYS A 324 16.97 15.53 -1.53
CA LYS A 324 15.85 16.30 -2.12
C LYS A 324 15.17 15.55 -3.25
N ASP A 325 15.96 14.97 -4.14
CA ASP A 325 15.43 14.25 -5.32
C ASP A 325 14.76 12.94 -4.90
N ALA A 326 15.38 12.21 -3.97
CA ALA A 326 14.80 10.99 -3.41
C ALA A 326 13.48 11.28 -2.67
N THR A 327 13.45 12.32 -1.82
CA THR A 327 12.23 12.72 -1.10
C THR A 327 11.12 13.11 -2.06
N LYS A 328 11.43 13.92 -3.08
CA LYS A 328 10.46 14.29 -4.12
C LYS A 328 9.92 13.08 -4.84
N PHE A 329 10.78 12.14 -5.22
CA PHE A 329 10.39 10.93 -5.91
C PHE A 329 9.48 10.06 -5.04
N TYR A 330 9.90 9.69 -3.82
CA TYR A 330 9.12 8.82 -2.94
C TYR A 330 7.81 9.47 -2.48
N ASN A 331 7.78 10.78 -2.26
CA ASN A 331 6.53 11.49 -1.98
C ASN A 331 5.56 11.43 -3.17
N SER A 332 6.05 11.61 -4.39
CA SER A 332 5.22 11.47 -5.59
C SER A 332 4.69 10.05 -5.77
N MET A 333 5.50 9.04 -5.43
CA MET A 333 5.10 7.64 -5.45
C MET A 333 4.05 7.34 -4.37
N GLY A 334 4.24 7.87 -3.15
CA GLY A 334 3.27 7.72 -2.06
C GLY A 334 1.91 8.31 -2.41
N ILE A 335 1.88 9.51 -2.99
CA ILE A 335 0.65 10.13 -3.47
C ILE A 335 -0.01 9.27 -4.56
N ARG A 336 0.76 8.78 -5.53
CA ARG A 336 0.25 7.95 -6.63
C ARG A 336 -0.35 6.64 -6.11
N LEU A 337 0.34 5.95 -5.21
CA LEU A 337 -0.15 4.71 -4.59
C LEU A 337 -1.42 4.96 -3.76
N ALA A 338 -1.44 6.00 -2.93
CA ALA A 338 -2.61 6.37 -2.14
C ALA A 338 -3.83 6.73 -3.01
N THR A 339 -3.61 7.47 -4.10
CA THR A 339 -4.69 7.83 -5.04
C THR A 339 -5.27 6.60 -5.75
N SER A 340 -4.45 5.57 -5.97
CA SER A 340 -4.88 4.30 -6.56
C SER A 340 -5.39 3.29 -5.52
N SER A 341 -5.56 3.70 -4.26
CA SER A 341 -5.93 2.83 -3.12
C SER A 341 -4.95 1.68 -2.86
N HIS A 342 -3.68 1.88 -3.22
CA HIS A 342 -2.60 0.92 -2.97
C HIS A 342 -1.70 1.41 -1.84
N ALA A 343 -1.17 0.50 -1.03
CA ALA A 343 -0.28 0.78 0.09
C ALA A 343 1.00 -0.07 0.06
#